data_c74eed53378aeca26a37310073b8296c
#
_entry.id   c74eed53378aeca26a37310073b8296c
#
_cell.length_a   1.000
_cell.length_b   1.000
_cell.length_c   1.000
_cell.angle_alpha   90.00
_cell.angle_beta   90.00
_cell.angle_gamma   90.00
#
_symmetry.space_group_name_H-M   'P 1'
#
loop_
_entity.id
_entity.type
_entity.pdbx_description
1 polymer ?
#
loop_
_entity_poly.entity_id
_entity_poly.type
_entity_poly.pdbx_seq_one_letter_code
_entity_poly.pdbx_strand_id
1 'polypeptide(L)'
;MKKIIFLFSAFLIGFSAQAQDVKEEKKNKNARVSFEVDGICGMCKKRIETAALKTKGVKFAIWDVKTHQINIILDERKTSLKTIKENITNVGHDVNGLKASDKAYESVHPCCKYRDSKIVLDHEGELKKQKNKRK
;
A
#
# COMPACT_ATOMS: atom_id res chain seq x y z
N MET A 1 -18.04 64.42 44.83
CA MET A 1 -16.70 63.89 44.65
C MET A 1 -16.75 62.41 44.94
N LYS A 2 -17.02 61.61 43.94
CA LYS A 2 -17.17 60.16 44.09
C LYS A 2 -16.05 59.49 43.35
N LYS A 3 -15.16 58.84 44.08
CA LYS A 3 -14.04 58.06 43.52
C LYS A 3 -14.55 56.71 43.05
N ILE A 4 -14.58 56.50 41.75
CA ILE A 4 -14.89 55.19 41.14
C ILE A 4 -13.60 54.44 40.95
N ILE A 5 -13.40 53.42 41.77
CA ILE A 5 -12.30 52.49 41.67
C ILE A 5 -12.70 51.43 40.65
N PHE A 6 -12.09 51.45 39.45
CA PHE A 6 -12.20 50.38 38.48
C PHE A 6 -11.26 49.25 38.86
N LEU A 7 -11.81 48.18 39.40
CA LEU A 7 -11.10 46.92 39.55
C LEU A 7 -10.98 46.23 38.19
N PHE A 8 -9.80 46.38 37.56
CA PHE A 8 -9.43 45.60 36.38
C PHE A 8 -9.03 44.20 36.83
N SER A 9 -10.02 43.27 36.78
CA SER A 9 -9.78 41.86 36.97
C SER A 9 -9.10 41.28 35.70
N ALA A 10 -7.79 41.13 35.76
CA ALA A 10 -7.02 40.47 34.73
C ALA A 10 -7.35 38.97 34.73
N PHE A 11 -8.20 38.57 33.76
CA PHE A 11 -8.47 37.17 33.49
C PHE A 11 -7.29 36.57 32.73
N LEU A 12 -6.36 35.99 33.43
CA LEU A 12 -5.27 35.21 32.89
C LEU A 12 -5.83 33.89 32.39
N ILE A 13 -6.21 33.84 31.12
CA ILE A 13 -6.50 32.59 30.43
C ILE A 13 -5.18 31.86 30.24
N GLY A 14 -4.92 30.90 31.12
CA GLY A 14 -3.84 29.96 30.96
C GLY A 14 -4.03 29.10 29.70
N PHE A 15 -3.30 29.44 28.66
CA PHE A 15 -3.17 28.58 27.46
C PHE A 15 -2.31 27.37 27.86
N SER A 16 -2.96 26.30 28.31
CA SER A 16 -2.32 25.02 28.47
C SER A 16 -1.95 24.50 27.09
N ALA A 17 -0.73 24.75 26.65
CA ALA A 17 -0.16 24.08 25.50
C ALA A 17 -0.05 22.58 25.85
N GLN A 18 -1.03 21.80 25.44
CA GLN A 18 -0.91 20.34 25.41
C GLN A 18 0.12 20.03 24.34
N ALA A 19 1.35 19.80 24.75
CA ALA A 19 2.35 19.13 23.94
C ALA A 19 1.80 17.73 23.66
N GLN A 20 1.24 17.52 22.48
CA GLN A 20 0.95 16.19 21.96
C GLN A 20 2.33 15.55 21.79
N ASP A 21 2.63 14.62 22.65
CA ASP A 21 3.78 13.71 22.54
C ASP A 21 3.57 12.91 21.26
N VAL A 22 4.11 13.41 20.14
CA VAL A 22 4.20 12.68 18.89
C VAL A 22 5.18 11.55 19.15
N LYS A 23 4.64 10.42 19.59
CA LYS A 23 5.36 9.17 19.78
C LYS A 23 6.01 8.84 18.43
N GLU A 24 7.30 9.18 18.32
CA GLU A 24 8.10 8.87 17.14
C GLU A 24 8.12 7.34 16.98
N GLU A 25 7.33 6.84 16.06
CA GLU A 25 7.22 5.40 15.78
C GLU A 25 8.59 4.90 15.34
N LYS A 26 9.22 4.08 16.19
CA LYS A 26 10.58 3.56 15.98
C LYS A 26 10.60 2.75 14.68
N LYS A 27 11.15 3.31 13.61
CA LYS A 27 11.25 2.70 12.28
C LYS A 27 12.00 1.38 12.32
N ASN A 28 11.38 0.32 11.81
CA ASN A 28 11.90 -1.02 11.85
C ASN A 28 12.75 -1.31 10.58
N LYS A 29 13.96 -1.82 10.79
CA LYS A 29 14.87 -2.23 9.71
C LYS A 29 14.36 -3.46 8.93
N ASN A 30 13.51 -4.28 9.53
CA ASN A 30 12.97 -5.53 8.97
C ASN A 30 11.46 -5.60 9.18
N ALA A 31 10.75 -4.50 8.89
CA ALA A 31 9.31 -4.48 8.96
C ALA A 31 8.72 -5.50 7.98
N ARG A 32 7.71 -6.24 8.45
CA ARG A 32 6.96 -7.21 7.64
C ARG A 32 5.58 -6.64 7.40
N VAL A 33 5.20 -6.53 6.15
CA VAL A 33 3.89 -6.02 5.73
C VAL A 33 3.27 -6.95 4.72
N SER A 34 1.94 -7.03 4.73
CA SER A 34 1.16 -7.76 3.74
C SER A 34 -0.04 -6.92 3.34
N PHE A 35 -0.36 -6.93 2.04
CA PHE A 35 -1.52 -6.24 1.50
C PHE A 35 -1.94 -6.87 0.17
N GLU A 36 -3.17 -6.57 -0.25
CA GLU A 36 -3.74 -7.08 -1.48
C GLU A 36 -3.30 -6.28 -2.70
N VAL A 37 -2.98 -6.99 -3.79
CA VAL A 37 -2.64 -6.42 -5.11
C VAL A 37 -3.37 -7.21 -6.17
N ASP A 38 -4.07 -6.52 -7.06
CA ASP A 38 -4.82 -7.13 -8.14
C ASP A 38 -3.91 -7.66 -9.25
N GLY A 39 -4.16 -8.90 -9.63
CA GLY A 39 -3.46 -9.62 -10.67
C GLY A 39 -4.02 -11.04 -10.79
N ILE A 40 -3.75 -11.75 -11.89
CA ILE A 40 -4.40 -13.04 -12.19
C ILE A 40 -3.45 -14.13 -12.66
N CYS A 41 -2.18 -13.83 -12.90
CA CYS A 41 -1.28 -14.80 -13.54
C CYS A 41 0.18 -14.65 -13.09
N GLY A 42 1.03 -15.60 -13.54
CA GLY A 42 2.47 -15.57 -13.27
C GLY A 42 3.20 -14.35 -13.84
N MET A 43 2.70 -13.76 -14.93
CA MET A 43 3.26 -12.52 -15.48
C MET A 43 2.94 -11.32 -14.59
N CYS A 44 1.71 -11.24 -14.04
CA CYS A 44 1.35 -10.28 -13.01
C CYS A 44 2.26 -10.42 -11.79
N LYS A 45 2.46 -11.66 -11.30
CA LYS A 45 3.38 -11.97 -10.20
C LYS A 45 4.76 -11.37 -10.42
N LYS A 46 5.40 -11.68 -11.55
CA LYS A 46 6.72 -11.17 -11.88
C LYS A 46 6.76 -9.64 -11.92
N ARG A 47 5.74 -9.01 -12.48
CA ARG A 47 5.64 -7.55 -12.62
C ARG A 47 5.49 -6.85 -11.26
N ILE A 48 4.58 -7.36 -10.41
CA ILE A 48 4.30 -6.86 -9.06
C ILE A 48 5.56 -6.99 -8.18
N GLU A 49 6.14 -8.18 -8.12
CA GLU A 49 7.33 -8.45 -7.31
C GLU A 49 8.53 -7.60 -7.76
N THR A 50 8.73 -7.45 -9.07
CA THR A 50 9.80 -6.61 -9.62
C THR A 50 9.61 -5.14 -9.24
N ALA A 51 8.40 -4.61 -9.30
CA ALA A 51 8.11 -3.23 -8.91
C ALA A 51 8.38 -2.99 -7.41
N ALA A 52 7.98 -3.94 -6.57
CA ALA A 52 8.24 -3.88 -5.14
C ALA A 52 9.75 -3.97 -4.83
N LEU A 53 10.47 -4.94 -5.42
CA LEU A 53 11.91 -5.18 -5.19
C LEU A 53 12.81 -4.05 -5.71
N LYS A 54 12.40 -3.34 -6.77
CA LYS A 54 13.11 -2.16 -7.27
C LYS A 54 12.99 -0.94 -6.33
N THR A 55 12.07 -0.97 -5.38
CA THR A 55 11.92 0.09 -4.40
C THR A 55 13.07 0.02 -3.39
N LYS A 56 13.88 1.10 -3.32
CA LYS A 56 15.02 1.17 -2.40
C LYS A 56 14.55 0.92 -0.95
N GLY A 57 15.14 -0.06 -0.29
CA GLY A 57 14.78 -0.44 1.08
C GLY A 57 13.89 -1.68 1.19
N VAL A 58 13.30 -2.15 0.09
CA VAL A 58 12.65 -3.46 0.04
C VAL A 58 13.71 -4.55 -0.05
N LYS A 59 13.62 -5.56 0.81
CA LYS A 59 14.57 -6.68 0.91
C LYS A 59 14.00 -7.97 0.36
N PHE A 60 12.69 -8.10 0.42
CA PHE A 60 11.96 -9.29 -0.01
C PHE A 60 10.56 -8.88 -0.43
N ALA A 61 10.06 -9.49 -1.50
CA ALA A 61 8.68 -9.36 -1.94
C ALA A 61 8.24 -10.64 -2.63
N ILE A 62 7.13 -11.21 -2.19
CA ILE A 62 6.49 -12.35 -2.84
C ILE A 62 4.98 -12.13 -2.91
N TRP A 63 4.43 -12.30 -4.09
CA TRP A 63 2.99 -12.19 -4.35
C TRP A 63 2.40 -13.55 -4.70
N ASP A 64 1.25 -13.85 -4.11
CA ASP A 64 0.55 -15.11 -4.34
C ASP A 64 -0.64 -14.92 -5.28
N VAL A 65 -0.64 -15.69 -6.38
CA VAL A 65 -1.68 -15.62 -7.44
C VAL A 65 -3.06 -16.03 -6.94
N LYS A 66 -3.16 -16.86 -5.91
CA LYS A 66 -4.44 -17.39 -5.42
C LYS A 66 -5.10 -16.49 -4.39
N THR A 67 -4.27 -15.91 -3.52
CA THR A 67 -4.75 -15.06 -2.42
C THR A 67 -4.68 -13.59 -2.76
N HIS A 68 -3.99 -13.22 -3.86
CA HIS A 68 -3.69 -11.85 -4.26
C HIS A 68 -2.89 -11.06 -3.21
N GLN A 69 -2.32 -11.74 -2.22
CA GLN A 69 -1.54 -11.11 -1.16
C GLN A 69 -0.06 -10.98 -1.56
N ILE A 70 0.50 -9.80 -1.36
CA ILE A 70 1.94 -9.60 -1.40
C ILE A 70 2.49 -9.55 0.02
N ASN A 71 3.56 -10.30 0.27
CA ASN A 71 4.30 -10.27 1.53
C ASN A 71 5.66 -9.60 1.29
N ILE A 72 5.97 -8.57 2.07
CA ILE A 72 7.15 -7.73 1.89
C ILE A 72 7.93 -7.63 3.19
N ILE A 73 9.26 -7.64 3.07
CA ILE A 73 10.19 -7.22 4.15
C ILE A 73 10.88 -5.96 3.68
N LEU A 74 10.77 -4.88 4.46
CA LEU A 74 11.32 -3.57 4.11
C LEU A 74 12.08 -2.92 5.28
N ASP A 75 12.96 -1.99 4.95
CA ASP A 75 13.60 -1.10 5.89
C ASP A 75 12.84 0.24 5.92
N GLU A 76 12.00 0.47 6.93
CA GLU A 76 11.17 1.67 7.07
C GLU A 76 11.98 2.97 7.20
N ARG A 77 13.29 2.86 7.47
CA ARG A 77 14.18 4.03 7.48
C ARG A 77 14.52 4.51 6.08
N LYS A 78 14.34 3.65 5.05
CA LYS A 78 14.70 3.89 3.64
C LYS A 78 13.51 4.09 2.73
N THR A 79 12.35 3.52 3.08
CA THR A 79 11.13 3.59 2.28
C THR A 79 9.89 3.50 3.17
N SER A 80 8.74 3.73 2.58
CA SER A 80 7.44 3.61 3.23
C SER A 80 6.54 2.64 2.47
N LEU A 81 5.53 2.10 3.15
CA LEU A 81 4.48 1.30 2.52
C LEU A 81 3.79 2.07 1.38
N LYS A 82 3.56 3.38 1.55
CA LYS A 82 2.97 4.25 0.53
C LYS A 82 3.80 4.22 -0.75
N THR A 83 5.12 4.43 -0.67
CA THR A 83 6.02 4.43 -1.83
C THR A 83 5.99 3.08 -2.57
N ILE A 84 5.94 1.96 -1.84
CA ILE A 84 5.87 0.63 -2.45
C ILE A 84 4.55 0.45 -3.20
N LYS A 85 3.42 0.85 -2.60
CA LYS A 85 2.10 0.80 -3.23
C LYS A 85 2.06 1.65 -4.50
N GLU A 86 2.59 2.87 -4.47
CA GLU A 86 2.69 3.76 -5.63
C GLU A 86 3.52 3.14 -6.75
N ASN A 87 4.65 2.51 -6.45
CA ASN A 87 5.47 1.84 -7.45
C ASN A 87 4.76 0.65 -8.10
N ILE A 88 3.95 -0.09 -7.36
CA ILE A 88 3.13 -1.19 -7.90
C ILE A 88 2.01 -0.64 -8.78
N THR A 89 1.33 0.43 -8.38
CA THR A 89 0.29 1.04 -9.22
C THR A 89 0.86 1.68 -10.49
N ASN A 90 2.06 2.22 -10.43
CA ASN A 90 2.74 2.78 -11.60
C ASN A 90 3.07 1.74 -12.68
N VAL A 91 3.14 0.45 -12.32
CA VAL A 91 3.30 -0.64 -13.29
C VAL A 91 1.96 -1.30 -13.68
N GLY A 92 0.83 -0.70 -13.28
CA GLY A 92 -0.49 -1.05 -13.78
C GLY A 92 -1.28 -2.05 -12.93
N HIS A 93 -0.91 -2.26 -11.66
CA HIS A 93 -1.64 -3.11 -10.74
C HIS A 93 -2.32 -2.32 -9.63
N ASP A 94 -3.62 -2.54 -9.41
CA ASP A 94 -4.36 -1.93 -8.32
C ASP A 94 -3.90 -2.53 -6.98
N VAL A 95 -3.83 -1.69 -5.99
CA VAL A 95 -3.45 -2.07 -4.63
C VAL A 95 -4.58 -1.65 -3.71
N ASN A 96 -4.84 -2.39 -2.64
CA ASN A 96 -5.86 -2.05 -1.67
C ASN A 96 -5.84 -0.54 -1.32
N GLY A 97 -6.92 0.16 -1.69
CA GLY A 97 -7.11 1.59 -1.49
C GLY A 97 -6.39 2.52 -2.48
N LEU A 98 -5.69 1.98 -3.52
CA LEU A 98 -4.99 2.77 -4.51
C LEU A 98 -5.12 2.16 -5.91
N LYS A 99 -5.75 2.87 -6.83
CA LYS A 99 -5.99 2.42 -8.20
C LYS A 99 -4.85 2.86 -9.14
N ALA A 100 -4.39 1.93 -9.97
CA ALA A 100 -3.47 2.25 -11.07
C ALA A 100 -4.18 3.15 -12.10
N SER A 101 -3.45 4.11 -12.68
CA SER A 101 -3.97 4.93 -13.77
C SER A 101 -4.34 4.07 -14.98
N ASP A 102 -5.29 4.53 -15.79
CA ASP A 102 -5.69 3.80 -16.99
C ASP A 102 -4.51 3.62 -17.95
N LYS A 103 -3.65 4.63 -18.07
CA LYS A 103 -2.41 4.55 -18.86
C LYS A 103 -1.48 3.44 -18.36
N ALA A 104 -1.28 3.32 -17.05
CA ALA A 104 -0.45 2.28 -16.46
C ALA A 104 -1.10 0.90 -16.65
N TYR A 105 -2.41 0.79 -16.43
CA TYR A 105 -3.17 -0.43 -16.65
C TYR A 105 -3.15 -0.88 -18.12
N GLU A 106 -3.26 0.06 -19.07
CA GLU A 106 -3.18 -0.29 -20.51
C GLU A 106 -1.80 -0.83 -20.90
N SER A 107 -0.75 -0.53 -20.16
CA SER A 107 0.61 -1.04 -20.41
C SER A 107 0.83 -2.49 -19.99
N VAL A 108 -0.08 -3.11 -19.23
CA VAL A 108 0.07 -4.52 -18.85
C VAL A 108 -0.22 -5.43 -20.02
N HIS A 109 0.41 -6.62 -20.03
CA HIS A 109 0.18 -7.62 -21.08
C HIS A 109 -1.31 -7.99 -21.18
N PRO A 110 -1.84 -8.30 -22.37
CA PRO A 110 -3.26 -8.65 -22.54
C PRO A 110 -3.76 -9.73 -21.58
N CYS A 111 -2.97 -10.77 -21.29
CA CYS A 111 -3.32 -11.80 -20.31
C CYS A 111 -3.32 -11.31 -18.84
N CYS A 112 -2.85 -10.11 -18.57
CA CYS A 112 -2.82 -9.50 -17.23
C CYS A 112 -3.98 -8.50 -17.02
N LYS A 113 -4.93 -8.41 -17.93
CA LYS A 113 -6.09 -7.49 -17.85
C LYS A 113 -7.09 -7.95 -16.78
N TYR A 114 -6.68 -7.89 -15.51
CA TYR A 114 -7.44 -8.37 -14.35
C TYR A 114 -8.75 -7.61 -14.09
N ARG A 115 -8.98 -6.45 -14.74
CA ARG A 115 -10.27 -5.74 -14.73
C ARG A 115 -11.25 -6.32 -15.77
N ASP A 116 -10.79 -7.19 -16.68
CA ASP A 116 -11.63 -7.86 -17.70
C ASP A 116 -12.08 -9.22 -17.17
N SER A 117 -13.39 -9.35 -16.92
CA SER A 117 -13.98 -10.56 -16.36
C SER A 117 -13.79 -11.81 -17.23
N LYS A 118 -13.71 -11.68 -18.57
CA LYS A 118 -13.48 -12.81 -19.46
C LYS A 118 -12.09 -13.38 -19.28
N ILE A 119 -11.08 -12.51 -19.17
CA ILE A 119 -9.70 -12.92 -18.98
C ILE A 119 -9.53 -13.54 -17.58
N VAL A 120 -10.18 -12.99 -16.55
CA VAL A 120 -10.18 -13.57 -15.19
C VAL A 120 -10.75 -15.00 -15.21
N LEU A 121 -11.91 -15.21 -15.84
CA LEU A 121 -12.55 -16.53 -15.92
C LEU A 121 -11.70 -17.56 -16.67
N ASP A 122 -11.02 -17.17 -17.74
CA ASP A 122 -10.12 -18.05 -18.47
C ASP A 122 -8.96 -18.53 -17.58
N HIS A 123 -8.34 -17.64 -16.82
CA HIS A 123 -7.27 -17.99 -15.88
C HIS A 123 -7.76 -18.87 -14.72
N GLU A 124 -8.96 -18.63 -14.19
CA GLU A 124 -9.56 -19.50 -13.17
C GLU A 124 -9.83 -20.92 -13.72
N GLY A 125 -10.28 -21.02 -14.94
CA GLY A 125 -10.47 -22.29 -15.64
C GLY A 125 -9.17 -23.09 -15.80
N GLU A 126 -8.08 -22.43 -16.16
CA GLU A 126 -6.75 -23.04 -16.26
C GLU A 126 -6.22 -23.50 -14.90
N LEU A 127 -6.39 -22.72 -13.85
CA LEU A 127 -5.99 -23.10 -12.50
C LEU A 127 -6.75 -24.33 -11.99
N LYS A 128 -8.05 -24.45 -12.31
CA LYS A 128 -8.86 -25.63 -11.99
C LYS A 128 -8.37 -26.86 -12.75
N LYS A 129 -8.04 -26.75 -14.04
CA LYS A 129 -7.49 -27.84 -14.86
C LYS A 129 -6.13 -28.32 -14.34
N GLN A 130 -5.25 -27.41 -13.93
CA GLN A 130 -3.95 -27.76 -13.36
C GLN A 130 -4.06 -28.51 -12.02
N LYS A 131 -5.03 -28.11 -11.17
CA LYS A 131 -5.29 -28.79 -9.89
C LYS A 131 -5.75 -30.23 -10.11
N ASN A 132 -6.57 -30.49 -11.12
CA ASN A 132 -7.06 -31.82 -11.43
C ASN A 132 -6.01 -32.75 -12.03
N LYS A 133 -4.98 -32.21 -12.71
CA LYS A 133 -3.85 -32.97 -13.24
C LYS A 133 -2.84 -33.45 -12.18
N ARG A 134 -2.86 -32.85 -11.00
CA ARG A 134 -1.93 -33.18 -9.88
C ARG A 134 -2.51 -34.16 -8.85
N LYS A 135 -3.75 -34.62 -9.06
CA LYS A 135 -4.36 -35.72 -8.31
C LYS A 135 -4.24 -37.00 -9.09
#